data_a17d667c91c4479e7964250bdb993a16
#
_entry.id   a17d667c91c4479e7964250bdb993a16
#
_cell.length_a   1.000
_cell.length_b   1.000
_cell.length_c   1.000
_cell.angle_alpha   90.00
_cell.angle_beta   90.00
_cell.angle_gamma   90.00
#
_symmetry.space_group_name_H-M   'P 1'
#
loop_
_entity.id
_entity.type
_entity.pdbx_description
1 polymer ?
#
loop_
_entity_poly.entity_id
_entity_poly.type
_entity_poly.pdbx_seq_one_letter_code
_entity_poly.pdbx_strand_id
1 'polypeptide(L)'
;HKLHARRVLAQVAPDANLRCTGLDEGDGARVPGDLDYPVFVKPVKGAFSVLARRVEESGQLRAHLRFDWSERWLIRQLVEPFERVCRARLPQAGSAYRMLLEEPVAPQTAQFNLDGWVQDGRVHALGVVDAIMYPGTQAFMRWEHPSRLTLAVQRRVLEVAQRFLGAIGYTHGFFNLEFFYDDQADCLRVIECNPRLASQFSDLYERVHG
;
A
#
# COMPACT_ATOMS: atom_id res chain seq x y z
N HIS A 1 6.14 -7.25 -1.80
CA HIS A 1 5.53 -7.39 -3.13
C HIS A 1 4.05 -7.00 -3.07
N LYS A 2 3.70 -5.80 -3.57
CA LYS A 2 2.34 -5.23 -3.39
C LYS A 2 1.22 -6.13 -3.92
N LEU A 3 1.39 -6.71 -5.10
CA LEU A 3 0.38 -7.63 -5.66
C LEU A 3 0.19 -8.89 -4.80
N HIS A 4 1.28 -9.44 -4.23
CA HIS A 4 1.15 -10.57 -3.30
C HIS A 4 0.42 -10.16 -2.02
N ALA A 5 0.72 -9.00 -1.46
CA ALA A 5 0.00 -8.46 -0.30
C ALA A 5 -1.50 -8.32 -0.58
N ARG A 6 -1.89 -7.86 -1.78
CA ARG A 6 -3.30 -7.80 -2.20
C ARG A 6 -3.97 -9.18 -2.25
N ARG A 7 -3.26 -10.20 -2.74
CA ARG A 7 -3.77 -11.58 -2.78
C ARG A 7 -4.00 -12.14 -1.36
N VAL A 8 -3.08 -11.83 -0.43
CA VAL A 8 -3.26 -12.23 0.98
C VAL A 8 -4.42 -11.47 1.61
N LEU A 9 -4.50 -10.15 1.43
CA LEU A 9 -5.62 -9.34 1.93
C LEU A 9 -6.97 -9.84 1.41
N ALA A 10 -7.06 -10.24 0.14
CA ALA A 10 -8.28 -10.78 -0.43
C ALA A 10 -8.76 -12.06 0.28
N GLN A 11 -7.85 -12.83 0.88
CA GLN A 11 -8.18 -14.05 1.62
C GLN A 11 -8.57 -13.78 3.07
N VAL A 12 -7.87 -12.84 3.75
CA VAL A 12 -8.01 -12.67 5.20
C VAL A 12 -8.80 -11.44 5.62
N ALA A 13 -8.92 -10.46 4.75
CA ALA A 13 -9.64 -9.21 4.97
C ALA A 13 -10.18 -8.63 3.65
N PRO A 14 -11.09 -9.35 2.93
CA PRO A 14 -11.58 -8.95 1.62
C PRO A 14 -12.23 -7.56 1.63
N ASP A 15 -12.95 -7.22 2.70
CA ASP A 15 -13.62 -5.92 2.86
C ASP A 15 -12.63 -4.75 3.03
N ALA A 16 -11.40 -5.03 3.42
CA ALA A 16 -10.33 -4.04 3.54
C ALA A 16 -9.38 -4.03 2.34
N ASN A 17 -9.63 -4.89 1.33
CA ASN A 17 -8.81 -4.96 0.13
C ASN A 17 -9.40 -4.10 -0.99
N LEU A 18 -8.54 -3.53 -1.83
CA LEU A 18 -8.92 -2.89 -3.09
C LEU A 18 -9.02 -3.96 -4.19
N ARG A 19 -9.99 -3.84 -5.10
CA ARG A 19 -9.97 -4.62 -6.33
C ARG A 19 -8.71 -4.30 -7.10
N CYS A 20 -8.02 -5.31 -7.59
CA CYS A 20 -6.72 -5.12 -8.20
C CYS A 20 -6.38 -6.22 -9.19
N THR A 21 -5.49 -5.90 -10.11
CA THR A 21 -4.88 -6.86 -11.05
C THR A 21 -3.42 -6.52 -11.29
N GLY A 22 -2.64 -7.53 -11.67
CA GLY A 22 -1.25 -7.32 -12.11
C GLY A 22 -1.20 -7.09 -13.60
N LEU A 23 -0.29 -6.22 -14.05
CA LEU A 23 -0.01 -5.96 -15.45
C LEU A 23 1.44 -6.35 -15.74
N ASP A 24 1.64 -7.24 -16.69
CA ASP A 24 2.95 -7.63 -17.18
C ASP A 24 3.42 -6.72 -18.32
N GLU A 25 4.73 -6.65 -18.58
CA GLU A 25 5.29 -5.84 -19.67
C GLU A 25 4.68 -6.18 -21.05
N GLY A 26 4.24 -7.40 -21.26
CA GLY A 26 3.64 -7.89 -22.51
C GLY A 26 2.16 -7.58 -22.71
N ASP A 27 1.45 -7.19 -21.64
CA ASP A 27 -0.01 -6.99 -21.68
C ASP A 27 -0.43 -5.69 -22.38
N GLY A 28 0.54 -4.83 -22.69
CA GLY A 28 0.28 -3.50 -23.27
C GLY A 28 -0.51 -2.61 -22.30
N ALA A 29 -1.46 -1.83 -22.84
CA ALA A 29 -2.29 -0.93 -22.06
C ALA A 29 -3.72 -1.49 -21.82
N ARG A 30 -3.91 -2.78 -21.96
CA ARG A 30 -5.17 -3.44 -21.65
C ARG A 30 -5.21 -3.73 -20.16
N VAL A 31 -6.24 -3.23 -19.48
CA VAL A 31 -6.51 -3.56 -18.07
C VAL A 31 -7.04 -4.99 -18.02
N PRO A 32 -6.33 -5.94 -17.36
CA PRO A 32 -6.82 -7.31 -17.25
C PRO A 32 -7.90 -7.43 -16.16
N GLY A 33 -8.80 -8.41 -16.32
CA GLY A 33 -9.80 -8.76 -15.30
C GLY A 33 -10.99 -7.80 -15.25
N ASP A 34 -11.51 -7.59 -14.05
CA ASP A 34 -12.79 -6.90 -13.77
C ASP A 34 -12.62 -5.42 -13.40
N LEU A 35 -11.45 -4.83 -13.70
CA LEU A 35 -11.20 -3.42 -13.48
C LEU A 35 -11.48 -2.63 -14.73
N ASP A 36 -12.19 -1.52 -14.56
CA ASP A 36 -12.43 -0.51 -15.60
C ASP A 36 -11.69 0.79 -15.26
N TYR A 37 -11.46 1.62 -16.27
CA TYR A 37 -10.94 2.97 -16.04
C TYR A 37 -11.96 3.84 -15.30
N PRO A 38 -11.51 4.73 -14.43
CA PRO A 38 -10.11 5.02 -14.09
C PRO A 38 -9.47 3.94 -13.20
N VAL A 39 -8.16 3.75 -13.31
CA VAL A 39 -7.37 2.88 -12.44
C VAL A 39 -6.23 3.62 -11.78
N PHE A 40 -5.81 3.17 -10.61
CA PHE A 40 -4.59 3.63 -9.96
C PHE A 40 -3.45 2.64 -10.26
N VAL A 41 -2.40 3.13 -10.90
CA VAL A 41 -1.25 2.33 -11.34
C VAL A 41 -0.07 2.59 -10.42
N LYS A 42 0.61 1.54 -9.99
CA LYS A 42 1.87 1.64 -9.22
C LYS A 42 2.75 0.40 -9.44
N PRO A 43 4.09 0.50 -9.31
CA PRO A 43 4.95 -0.67 -9.40
C PRO A 43 4.69 -1.60 -8.20
N VAL A 44 4.76 -2.92 -8.42
CA VAL A 44 4.64 -3.91 -7.32
C VAL A 44 5.79 -3.79 -6.32
N LYS A 45 6.94 -3.28 -6.76
CA LYS A 45 8.06 -2.84 -5.92
C LYS A 45 8.42 -1.40 -6.24
N GLY A 46 8.17 -0.52 -5.31
CA GLY A 46 8.47 0.92 -5.40
C GLY A 46 8.28 1.58 -4.03
N ALA A 47 8.92 2.72 -3.85
CA ALA A 47 8.81 3.58 -2.68
C ALA A 47 8.57 5.02 -3.13
N PHE A 48 8.15 5.89 -2.19
CA PHE A 48 7.95 7.33 -2.42
C PHE A 48 6.99 7.67 -3.56
N SER A 49 5.98 6.84 -3.80
CA SER A 49 4.99 7.00 -4.88
C SER A 49 5.59 7.13 -6.29
N VAL A 50 6.84 6.74 -6.49
CA VAL A 50 7.48 6.74 -7.81
C VAL A 50 6.70 5.85 -8.76
N LEU A 51 6.34 6.38 -9.94
CA LEU A 51 5.50 5.74 -10.95
C LEU A 51 4.08 5.39 -10.47
N ALA A 52 3.64 5.96 -9.35
CA ALA A 52 2.27 5.78 -8.88
C ALA A 52 1.40 6.95 -9.38
N ARG A 53 0.30 6.64 -10.06
CA ARG A 53 -0.63 7.66 -10.57
C ARG A 53 -2.01 7.09 -10.91
N ARG A 54 -2.99 7.97 -10.88
CA ARG A 54 -4.32 7.71 -11.45
C ARG A 54 -4.26 7.85 -12.97
N VAL A 55 -4.92 6.95 -13.66
CA VAL A 55 -4.97 6.86 -15.13
C VAL A 55 -6.43 6.73 -15.54
N GLU A 56 -6.87 7.60 -16.44
CA GLU A 56 -8.28 7.71 -16.83
C GLU A 56 -8.63 6.85 -18.04
N GLU A 57 -7.64 6.48 -18.86
CA GLU A 57 -7.85 5.75 -20.12
C GLU A 57 -6.60 4.97 -20.58
N SER A 58 -6.80 4.08 -21.54
CA SER A 58 -5.74 3.21 -22.08
C SER A 58 -4.58 3.98 -22.73
N GLY A 59 -4.85 5.13 -23.33
CA GLY A 59 -3.84 5.99 -23.93
C GLY A 59 -2.86 6.52 -22.88
N GLN A 60 -3.37 6.99 -21.75
CA GLN A 60 -2.55 7.45 -20.61
C GLN A 60 -1.76 6.29 -19.99
N LEU A 61 -2.37 5.10 -19.84
CA LEU A 61 -1.65 3.91 -19.34
C LEU A 61 -0.49 3.56 -20.26
N ARG A 62 -0.73 3.53 -21.57
CA ARG A 62 0.30 3.24 -22.57
C ARG A 62 1.45 4.26 -22.53
N ALA A 63 1.14 5.53 -22.39
CA ALA A 63 2.14 6.58 -22.26
C ALA A 63 2.95 6.43 -20.97
N HIS A 64 2.28 6.09 -19.85
CA HIS A 64 2.91 5.91 -18.55
C HIS A 64 3.86 4.69 -18.49
N LEU A 65 3.60 3.67 -19.27
CA LEU A 65 4.42 2.44 -19.33
C LEU A 65 5.56 2.52 -20.36
N ARG A 66 5.70 3.64 -21.06
CA ARG A 66 6.81 3.85 -22.00
C ARG A 66 8.02 4.38 -21.27
N PHE A 67 8.96 3.51 -21.04
CA PHE A 67 10.25 3.86 -20.47
C PHE A 67 11.31 3.87 -21.55
N ASP A 68 12.17 4.89 -21.55
CA ASP A 68 13.36 4.89 -22.37
C ASP A 68 14.42 3.89 -21.86
N TRP A 69 15.55 3.80 -22.55
CA TRP A 69 16.60 2.84 -22.18
C TRP A 69 17.25 3.17 -20.82
N SER A 70 17.41 4.45 -20.49
CA SER A 70 18.02 4.90 -19.23
C SER A 70 17.09 4.69 -18.04
N GLU A 71 15.81 4.96 -18.20
CA GLU A 71 14.77 4.67 -17.21
C GLU A 71 14.66 3.16 -16.95
N ARG A 72 14.65 2.34 -18.00
CA ARG A 72 14.65 0.87 -17.87
C ARG A 72 15.88 0.35 -17.15
N TRP A 73 17.05 0.92 -17.45
CA TRP A 73 18.30 0.57 -16.78
C TRP A 73 18.20 0.89 -15.28
N LEU A 74 17.76 2.10 -14.93
CA LEU A 74 17.61 2.53 -13.54
C LEU A 74 16.59 1.65 -12.79
N ILE A 75 15.40 1.41 -13.38
CA ILE A 75 14.38 0.52 -12.80
C ILE A 75 14.99 -0.87 -12.54
N ARG A 76 15.76 -1.38 -13.50
CA ARG A 76 16.40 -2.69 -13.36
C ARG A 76 17.39 -2.73 -12.21
N GLN A 77 18.22 -1.70 -12.02
CA GLN A 77 19.15 -1.62 -10.88
C GLN A 77 18.41 -1.59 -9.53
N LEU A 78 17.31 -0.87 -9.45
CA LEU A 78 16.53 -0.75 -8.21
C LEU A 78 15.70 -2.00 -7.88
N VAL A 79 15.19 -2.69 -8.87
CA VAL A 79 14.25 -3.81 -8.69
C VAL A 79 14.95 -5.17 -8.68
N GLU A 80 16.06 -5.33 -9.41
CA GLU A 80 16.75 -6.62 -9.55
C GLU A 80 17.12 -7.31 -8.23
N PRO A 81 17.67 -6.61 -7.20
CA PRO A 81 17.98 -7.27 -5.92
C PRO A 81 16.71 -7.86 -5.27
N PHE A 82 15.60 -7.14 -5.37
CA PHE A 82 14.31 -7.58 -4.83
C PHE A 82 13.72 -8.73 -5.66
N GLU A 83 13.84 -8.68 -6.99
CA GLU A 83 13.42 -9.74 -7.89
C GLU A 83 14.12 -11.06 -7.57
N ARG A 84 15.43 -11.04 -7.31
CA ARG A 84 16.19 -12.24 -6.90
C ARG A 84 15.66 -12.85 -5.60
N VAL A 85 15.36 -12.01 -4.60
CA VAL A 85 14.76 -12.46 -3.35
C VAL A 85 13.36 -13.02 -3.58
N CYS A 86 12.54 -12.36 -4.38
CA CYS A 86 11.19 -12.83 -4.72
C CYS A 86 11.23 -14.19 -5.40
N ARG A 87 12.08 -14.38 -6.42
CA ARG A 87 12.23 -15.67 -7.09
C ARG A 87 12.66 -16.79 -6.16
N ALA A 88 13.58 -16.50 -5.25
CA ALA A 88 14.12 -17.48 -4.32
C ALA A 88 13.17 -17.83 -3.16
N ARG A 89 12.43 -16.86 -2.65
CA ARG A 89 11.66 -16.98 -1.40
C ARG A 89 10.15 -16.88 -1.57
N LEU A 90 9.67 -16.32 -2.68
CA LEU A 90 8.26 -16.03 -2.91
C LEU A 90 7.88 -16.20 -4.40
N PRO A 91 8.20 -17.36 -5.02
CA PRO A 91 8.02 -17.55 -6.48
C PRO A 91 6.56 -17.37 -6.92
N GLN A 92 5.59 -17.67 -6.04
CA GLN A 92 4.16 -17.49 -6.30
C GLN A 92 3.71 -16.03 -6.42
N ALA A 93 4.54 -15.07 -6.00
CA ALA A 93 4.21 -13.65 -6.14
C ALA A 93 4.29 -13.16 -7.59
N GLY A 94 5.11 -13.83 -8.40
CA GLY A 94 5.44 -13.42 -9.76
C GLY A 94 6.56 -12.38 -9.80
N SER A 95 6.82 -11.83 -10.98
CA SER A 95 7.91 -10.87 -11.18
C SER A 95 7.70 -9.56 -10.43
N ALA A 96 8.78 -9.02 -9.86
CA ALA A 96 8.81 -7.71 -9.21
C ALA A 96 8.79 -6.52 -10.20
N TYR A 97 8.97 -6.78 -11.48
CA TYR A 97 8.87 -5.76 -12.54
C TYR A 97 7.45 -5.44 -12.99
N ARG A 98 6.48 -6.19 -12.48
CA ARG A 98 5.06 -5.96 -12.80
C ARG A 98 4.56 -4.62 -12.26
N MET A 99 3.53 -4.10 -12.92
CA MET A 99 2.71 -3.04 -12.37
C MET A 99 1.49 -3.63 -11.66
N LEU A 100 1.03 -2.94 -10.64
CA LEU A 100 -0.22 -3.20 -9.93
C LEU A 100 -1.23 -2.14 -10.36
N LEU A 101 -2.39 -2.57 -10.83
CA LEU A 101 -3.54 -1.72 -11.09
C LEU A 101 -4.56 -1.94 -9.98
N GLU A 102 -5.11 -0.86 -9.46
CA GLU A 102 -6.09 -0.89 -8.38
C GLU A 102 -7.29 0.00 -8.72
N GLU A 103 -8.46 -0.33 -8.18
CA GLU A 103 -9.57 0.61 -8.18
C GLU A 103 -9.17 1.88 -7.43
N PRO A 104 -9.46 3.06 -7.95
CA PRO A 104 -9.19 4.30 -7.24
C PRO A 104 -10.17 4.48 -6.09
N VAL A 105 -9.71 5.04 -4.98
CA VAL A 105 -10.58 5.48 -3.90
C VAL A 105 -11.22 6.83 -4.22
N ALA A 106 -12.33 7.13 -3.57
CA ALA A 106 -12.99 8.43 -3.71
C ALA A 106 -12.05 9.58 -3.27
N PRO A 107 -12.06 10.74 -3.97
CA PRO A 107 -11.12 11.83 -3.69
C PRO A 107 -11.16 12.38 -2.25
N GLN A 108 -12.31 12.27 -1.59
CA GLN A 108 -12.51 12.73 -0.21
C GLN A 108 -12.03 11.73 0.86
N THR A 109 -11.64 10.53 0.45
CA THR A 109 -11.23 9.47 1.39
C THR A 109 -9.94 9.88 2.10
N ALA A 110 -9.97 9.89 3.43
CA ALA A 110 -8.81 10.26 4.23
C ALA A 110 -7.83 9.10 4.38
N GLN A 111 -6.54 9.44 4.47
CA GLN A 111 -5.47 8.48 4.67
C GLN A 111 -4.97 8.50 6.12
N PHE A 112 -4.62 7.31 6.61
CA PHE A 112 -4.14 7.09 7.96
C PHE A 112 -3.02 6.04 7.96
N ASN A 113 -2.28 6.00 9.08
CA ASN A 113 -1.21 5.03 9.30
C ASN A 113 -1.41 4.37 10.66
N LEU A 114 -1.31 3.05 10.73
CA LEU A 114 -1.18 2.29 11.96
C LEU A 114 0.27 1.84 12.09
N ASP A 115 0.98 2.32 13.08
CA ASP A 115 2.31 1.82 13.45
C ASP A 115 2.22 0.86 14.63
N GLY A 116 3.12 -0.12 14.65
CA GLY A 116 3.20 -1.08 15.72
C GLY A 116 4.37 -2.04 15.57
N TRP A 117 4.35 -3.06 16.42
CA TRP A 117 5.31 -4.15 16.36
C TRP A 117 4.63 -5.49 16.58
N VAL A 118 5.29 -6.54 16.13
CA VAL A 118 4.90 -7.92 16.38
C VAL A 118 5.95 -8.57 17.24
N GLN A 119 5.51 -9.26 18.29
CA GLN A 119 6.35 -10.06 19.16
C GLN A 119 5.68 -11.41 19.37
N ASP A 120 6.39 -12.49 19.06
CA ASP A 120 5.87 -13.87 19.15
C ASP A 120 4.52 -14.07 18.44
N GLY A 121 4.36 -13.40 17.27
CA GLY A 121 3.13 -13.42 16.49
C GLY A 121 1.98 -12.56 17.04
N ARG A 122 2.18 -11.87 18.17
CA ARG A 122 1.20 -10.93 18.75
C ARG A 122 1.45 -9.53 18.23
N VAL A 123 0.41 -8.89 17.71
CA VAL A 123 0.47 -7.53 17.19
C VAL A 123 0.19 -6.53 18.31
N HIS A 124 1.08 -5.56 18.46
CA HIS A 124 0.97 -4.44 19.38
C HIS A 124 0.93 -3.14 18.58
N ALA A 125 -0.09 -2.30 18.82
CA ALA A 125 -0.19 -1.00 18.20
C ALA A 125 0.58 0.05 19.02
N LEU A 126 1.36 0.90 18.34
CA LEU A 126 1.86 2.16 18.89
C LEU A 126 0.77 3.22 18.83
N GLY A 127 0.09 3.32 17.70
CA GLY A 127 -0.99 4.26 17.51
C GLY A 127 -1.36 4.44 16.06
N VAL A 128 -2.45 5.18 15.85
CA VAL A 128 -2.88 5.61 14.51
C VAL A 128 -2.52 7.09 14.34
N VAL A 129 -1.98 7.43 13.17
CA VAL A 129 -1.59 8.77 12.77
C VAL A 129 -2.41 9.19 11.56
N ASP A 130 -2.99 10.38 11.63
CA ASP A 130 -3.74 10.99 10.52
C ASP A 130 -2.77 11.62 9.52
N ALA A 131 -2.96 11.32 8.23
CA ALA A 131 -2.24 11.96 7.13
C ALA A 131 -3.05 13.11 6.57
N ILE A 132 -2.64 14.33 6.83
CA ILE A 132 -3.33 15.53 6.34
C ILE A 132 -2.67 16.00 5.06
N MET A 133 -3.45 16.04 3.98
CA MET A 133 -2.99 16.48 2.67
C MET A 133 -3.16 17.97 2.47
N TYR A 134 -2.35 18.56 1.58
CA TYR A 134 -2.66 19.90 1.05
C TYR A 134 -3.99 19.84 0.29
N PRO A 135 -4.86 20.86 0.45
CA PRO A 135 -6.16 20.88 -0.23
C PRO A 135 -6.05 20.67 -1.73
N GLY A 136 -6.86 19.74 -2.26
CA GLY A 136 -6.90 19.42 -3.69
C GLY A 136 -5.68 18.64 -4.24
N THR A 137 -4.80 18.17 -3.37
CA THR A 137 -3.59 17.41 -3.77
C THR A 137 -3.48 16.10 -3.01
N GLN A 138 -2.52 15.25 -3.44
CA GLN A 138 -2.10 14.04 -2.70
C GLN A 138 -0.74 14.24 -2.00
N ALA A 139 -0.30 15.49 -1.84
CA ALA A 139 0.92 15.82 -1.13
C ALA A 139 0.63 15.97 0.37
N PHE A 140 1.43 15.30 1.19
CA PHE A 140 1.31 15.38 2.64
C PHE A 140 1.69 16.78 3.13
N MET A 141 0.79 17.37 3.93
CA MET A 141 1.00 18.66 4.58
C MET A 141 1.53 18.48 6.01
N ARG A 142 0.92 17.59 6.79
CA ARG A 142 1.30 17.28 8.16
C ARG A 142 0.75 15.93 8.64
N TRP A 143 1.22 15.51 9.79
CA TRP A 143 0.80 14.32 10.48
C TRP A 143 0.22 14.69 11.85
N GLU A 144 -0.88 14.05 12.24
CA GLU A 144 -1.55 14.32 13.50
C GLU A 144 -1.70 13.04 14.33
N HIS A 145 -1.32 13.13 15.61
CA HIS A 145 -1.46 12.05 16.59
C HIS A 145 -1.78 12.64 17.96
N PRO A 146 -2.69 12.09 18.76
CA PRO A 146 -3.54 10.92 18.48
C PRO A 146 -4.51 11.12 17.32
N SER A 147 -4.88 10.01 16.67
CA SER A 147 -5.80 10.05 15.53
C SER A 147 -7.21 10.50 15.93
N ARG A 148 -7.87 11.23 15.02
CA ARG A 148 -9.30 11.61 15.12
C ARG A 148 -10.26 10.43 14.92
N LEU A 149 -9.79 9.28 14.43
CA LEU A 149 -10.61 8.10 14.23
C LEU A 149 -11.16 7.58 15.55
N THR A 150 -12.41 7.13 15.53
CA THR A 150 -13.02 6.50 16.70
C THR A 150 -12.26 5.24 17.10
N LEU A 151 -12.31 4.86 18.37
CA LEU A 151 -11.68 3.63 18.86
C LEU A 151 -12.22 2.38 18.13
N ALA A 152 -13.47 2.41 17.68
CA ALA A 152 -14.06 1.32 16.91
C ALA A 152 -13.35 1.12 15.57
N VAL A 153 -13.08 2.20 14.83
CA VAL A 153 -12.34 2.15 13.56
C VAL A 153 -10.88 1.75 13.80
N GLN A 154 -10.24 2.30 14.85
CA GLN A 154 -8.86 1.92 15.21
C GLN A 154 -8.74 0.43 15.55
N ARG A 155 -9.74 -0.16 16.23
CA ARG A 155 -9.78 -1.61 16.49
C ARG A 155 -9.93 -2.42 15.20
N ARG A 156 -10.80 -1.97 14.27
CA ARG A 156 -10.98 -2.65 12.97
C ARG A 156 -9.68 -2.69 12.17
N VAL A 157 -8.93 -1.59 12.09
CA VAL A 157 -7.65 -1.59 11.38
C VAL A 157 -6.61 -2.49 12.06
N LEU A 158 -6.59 -2.52 13.40
CA LEU A 158 -5.73 -3.42 14.16
C LEU A 158 -6.07 -4.90 13.88
N GLU A 159 -7.35 -5.25 13.84
CA GLU A 159 -7.80 -6.61 13.48
C GLU A 159 -7.40 -7.00 12.05
N VAL A 160 -7.46 -6.06 11.09
CA VAL A 160 -6.97 -6.27 9.73
C VAL A 160 -5.45 -6.51 9.75
N ALA A 161 -4.70 -5.69 10.50
CA ALA A 161 -3.25 -5.87 10.65
C ALA A 161 -2.91 -7.25 11.26
N GLN A 162 -3.60 -7.67 12.31
CA GLN A 162 -3.40 -8.98 12.95
C GLN A 162 -3.63 -10.13 11.98
N ARG A 163 -4.75 -10.11 11.24
CA ARG A 163 -5.06 -11.14 10.24
C ARG A 163 -4.03 -11.17 9.12
N PHE A 164 -3.66 -10.00 8.58
CA PHE A 164 -2.72 -9.91 7.49
C PHE A 164 -1.31 -10.34 7.92
N LEU A 165 -0.78 -9.81 9.03
CA LEU A 165 0.57 -10.12 9.52
C LEU A 165 0.67 -11.59 9.94
N GLY A 166 -0.38 -12.14 10.56
CA GLY A 166 -0.46 -13.57 10.88
C GLY A 166 -0.43 -14.45 9.63
N ALA A 167 -1.19 -14.08 8.58
CA ALA A 167 -1.26 -14.85 7.34
C ALA A 167 0.06 -14.89 6.55
N ILE A 168 0.89 -13.83 6.66
CA ILE A 168 2.23 -13.81 6.05
C ILE A 168 3.33 -14.39 6.95
N GLY A 169 2.98 -14.89 8.15
CA GLY A 169 3.94 -15.45 9.10
C GLY A 169 4.89 -14.41 9.71
N TYR A 170 4.46 -13.15 9.85
CA TYR A 170 5.26 -12.10 10.45
C TYR A 170 5.21 -12.19 11.97
N THR A 171 6.25 -12.79 12.57
CA THR A 171 6.27 -13.12 13.99
C THR A 171 7.00 -12.13 14.86
N HIS A 172 7.96 -11.37 14.30
CA HIS A 172 8.77 -10.38 15.02
C HIS A 172 9.11 -9.21 14.10
N GLY A 173 9.05 -8.00 14.63
CA GLY A 173 9.49 -6.80 13.94
C GLY A 173 8.46 -5.68 13.97
N PHE A 174 8.86 -4.53 13.48
CA PHE A 174 8.00 -3.37 13.37
C PHE A 174 7.21 -3.39 12.06
N PHE A 175 6.04 -2.75 12.08
CA PHE A 175 5.26 -2.54 10.87
C PHE A 175 4.62 -1.16 10.85
N ASN A 176 4.37 -0.67 9.65
CA ASN A 176 3.53 0.47 9.34
C ASN A 176 2.47 0.01 8.33
N LEU A 177 1.21 0.13 8.66
CA LEU A 177 0.08 -0.16 7.79
C LEU A 177 -0.57 1.14 7.35
N GLU A 178 -0.48 1.45 6.07
CA GLU A 178 -1.15 2.59 5.47
C GLU A 178 -2.54 2.19 5.01
N PHE A 179 -3.56 3.02 5.32
CA PHE A 179 -4.94 2.73 4.94
C PHE A 179 -5.75 3.98 4.66
N PHE A 180 -6.76 3.81 3.85
CA PHE A 180 -7.82 4.79 3.65
C PHE A 180 -9.02 4.48 4.54
N TYR A 181 -9.71 5.52 4.98
CA TYR A 181 -11.01 5.39 5.62
C TYR A 181 -11.95 6.47 5.11
N ASP A 182 -13.10 6.02 4.62
CA ASP A 182 -14.23 6.86 4.23
C ASP A 182 -15.27 6.78 5.35
N ASP A 183 -15.49 7.89 6.06
CA ASP A 183 -16.39 7.96 7.19
C ASP A 183 -17.87 7.98 6.77
N GLN A 184 -18.18 8.43 5.56
CA GLN A 184 -19.54 8.43 5.02
C GLN A 184 -19.98 7.03 4.59
N ALA A 185 -19.08 6.28 3.98
CA ALA A 185 -19.34 4.91 3.54
C ALA A 185 -18.99 3.85 4.61
N ASP A 186 -18.42 4.25 5.75
CA ASP A 186 -17.81 3.38 6.77
C ASP A 186 -16.86 2.33 6.17
N CYS A 187 -16.04 2.75 5.24
CA CYS A 187 -15.25 1.88 4.40
C CYS A 187 -13.75 2.03 4.67
N LEU A 188 -13.11 0.95 5.10
CA LEU A 188 -11.67 0.84 5.33
C LEU A 188 -11.01 0.12 4.15
N ARG A 189 -9.91 0.68 3.62
CA ARG A 189 -9.12 0.06 2.54
C ARG A 189 -7.62 0.17 2.86
N VAL A 190 -6.94 -0.96 2.91
CA VAL A 190 -5.48 -1.01 3.08
C VAL A 190 -4.79 -0.51 1.83
N ILE A 191 -3.82 0.39 1.98
CA ILE A 191 -2.95 0.88 0.90
C ILE A 191 -1.75 -0.06 0.75
N GLU A 192 -0.95 -0.18 1.82
CA GLU A 192 0.21 -1.07 1.86
C GLU A 192 0.64 -1.34 3.32
N CYS A 193 1.43 -2.39 3.49
CA CYS A 193 2.09 -2.68 4.76
C CYS A 193 3.61 -2.67 4.55
N ASN A 194 4.29 -1.84 5.34
CA ASN A 194 5.73 -1.68 5.35
C ASN A 194 6.30 -2.41 6.58
N PRO A 195 7.30 -3.32 6.44
CA PRO A 195 7.90 -4.04 7.57
C PRO A 195 8.94 -3.17 8.29
N ARG A 196 8.53 -2.00 8.74
CA ARG A 196 9.32 -1.00 9.46
C ARG A 196 8.40 0.02 10.13
N LEU A 197 8.88 0.76 11.10
CA LEU A 197 8.20 1.97 11.56
C LEU A 197 8.28 3.08 10.49
N ALA A 198 7.32 3.97 10.55
CA ALA A 198 7.38 5.24 9.84
C ALA A 198 8.21 6.24 10.67
N SER A 199 9.50 6.36 10.36
CA SER A 199 10.45 7.16 11.14
C SER A 199 10.03 8.62 11.30
N GLN A 200 9.25 9.17 10.36
CA GLN A 200 8.69 10.51 10.44
C GLN A 200 7.70 10.70 11.60
N PHE A 201 7.23 9.62 12.24
CA PHE A 201 6.28 9.69 13.36
C PHE A 201 6.95 9.56 14.73
N SER A 202 8.27 9.32 14.78
CA SER A 202 9.00 9.11 16.05
C SER A 202 8.81 10.25 17.02
N ASP A 203 8.95 11.50 16.55
CA ASP A 203 8.76 12.71 17.36
C ASP A 203 7.30 12.87 17.86
N LEU A 204 6.31 12.45 17.06
CA LEU A 204 4.90 12.45 17.49
C LEU A 204 4.67 11.47 18.64
N TYR A 205 5.21 10.25 18.53
CA TYR A 205 5.07 9.23 19.58
C TYR A 205 5.80 9.62 20.84
N GLU A 206 7.02 10.17 20.74
CA GLU A 206 7.77 10.65 21.89
C GLU A 206 7.01 11.76 22.63
N ARG A 207 6.43 12.73 21.92
CA ARG A 207 5.67 13.83 22.52
C ARG A 207 4.38 13.38 23.21
N VAL A 208 3.74 12.31 22.74
CA VAL A 208 2.45 11.86 23.25
C VAL A 208 2.58 10.77 24.31
N HIS A 209 3.59 9.91 24.17
CA HIS A 209 3.74 8.72 25.04
C HIS A 209 4.95 8.80 25.98
N GLY A 210 5.91 9.69 25.72
CA GLY A 210 7.11 9.90 26.54
C GLY A 210 8.28 9.11 26.04
#